data_d601680a2e8a6103c37bab4342dae55c
#
_entry.id   d601680a2e8a6103c37bab4342dae55c
#
_cell.length_a   1.000
_cell.length_b   1.000
_cell.length_c   1.000
_cell.angle_alpha   90.00
_cell.angle_beta   90.00
_cell.angle_gamma   90.00
#
_symmetry.space_group_name_H-M   'P 1'
#
loop_
_entity.id
_entity.type
_entity.pdbx_description
1 polymer ?
#
loop_
_entity_poly.entity_id
_entity_poly.type
_entity_poly.pdbx_seq_one_letter_code
_entity_poly.pdbx_strand_id
1 'polypeptide(L)'
;NGATYYLGSNGARKTGWYTVKSGNTYKTMQFASNGKYTGKSKKANAELIKMTDSVLRSQKISASLTTTAQKKTALQKVFNYSKKYGYMRMKGFDGKPLQFTKGKSQMFAYLTMGMKKGNCYGVASAFAVQAKRATGLPVRVCWGKSNVFNKNKWQPHGWTEIKIGNTWYTFDANAAGNKSRKDVKYYMQKSSSMKKYYKTEGREDIVL
;
A
#
# COMPACT_ATOMS: atom_id res chain seq x y z
N ASN A 1 33.27 -13.57 9.00
CA ASN A 1 32.51 -12.39 9.46
C ASN A 1 31.10 -12.42 8.86
N GLY A 2 30.16 -13.08 9.57
CA GLY A 2 28.83 -13.43 9.10
C GLY A 2 27.84 -12.28 8.93
N ALA A 3 27.98 -11.44 7.90
CA ALA A 3 26.96 -10.46 7.57
C ALA A 3 25.87 -11.10 6.68
N THR A 4 24.61 -10.99 7.09
CA THR A 4 23.45 -11.49 6.33
C THR A 4 22.94 -10.42 5.36
N TYR A 5 22.71 -10.81 4.12
CA TYR A 5 22.11 -10.00 3.06
C TYR A 5 20.92 -10.73 2.44
N TYR A 6 19.96 -9.97 1.91
CA TYR A 6 18.91 -10.53 1.07
C TYR A 6 19.05 -10.00 -0.35
N LEU A 7 19.19 -10.92 -1.30
CA LEU A 7 19.37 -10.57 -2.71
C LEU A 7 18.04 -10.69 -3.45
N GLY A 8 17.78 -9.77 -4.34
CA GLY A 8 16.70 -9.92 -5.30
C GLY A 8 17.08 -10.94 -6.37
N SER A 9 16.11 -11.34 -7.19
CA SER A 9 16.34 -12.27 -8.32
C SER A 9 17.41 -11.82 -9.33
N ASN A 10 17.68 -10.52 -9.35
CA ASN A 10 18.76 -9.92 -10.17
C ASN A 10 20.09 -9.80 -9.41
N GLY A 11 20.26 -10.45 -8.27
CA GLY A 11 21.45 -10.36 -7.43
C GLY A 11 21.62 -9.05 -6.65
N ALA A 12 20.76 -8.04 -6.86
CA ALA A 12 20.86 -6.78 -6.14
C ALA A 12 20.46 -6.92 -4.65
N ARG A 13 21.27 -6.32 -3.78
CA ARG A 13 20.99 -6.27 -2.33
C ARG A 13 19.72 -5.48 -2.06
N LYS A 14 18.84 -6.04 -1.23
CA LYS A 14 17.65 -5.33 -0.74
C LYS A 14 18.02 -4.45 0.46
N THR A 15 17.34 -3.30 0.56
CA THR A 15 17.52 -2.33 1.64
C THR A 15 16.15 -1.97 2.25
N GLY A 16 16.16 -1.46 3.49
CA GLY A 16 14.93 -1.17 4.23
C GLY A 16 14.25 -2.44 4.76
N TRP A 17 12.96 -2.35 5.04
CA TRP A 17 12.17 -3.49 5.50
C TRP A 17 11.75 -4.39 4.34
N TYR A 18 12.07 -5.68 4.45
CA TYR A 18 11.78 -6.67 3.42
C TYR A 18 11.23 -7.96 4.03
N THR A 19 10.15 -8.49 3.46
CA THR A 19 9.54 -9.74 3.93
C THR A 19 10.12 -10.91 3.15
N VAL A 20 10.73 -11.83 3.87
CA VAL A 20 11.33 -13.05 3.36
C VAL A 20 10.51 -14.27 3.78
N LYS A 21 10.42 -15.25 2.91
CA LYS A 21 9.87 -16.57 3.24
C LYS A 21 10.96 -17.41 3.85
N SER A 22 10.69 -18.04 5.00
CA SER A 22 11.58 -18.97 5.67
C SER A 22 10.80 -20.24 5.99
N GLY A 23 11.03 -21.32 5.24
CA GLY A 23 10.20 -22.52 5.29
C GLY A 23 8.73 -22.19 5.01
N ASN A 24 7.84 -22.54 5.93
CA ASN A 24 6.40 -22.25 5.82
C ASN A 24 5.98 -20.93 6.46
N THR A 25 6.92 -20.10 6.91
CA THR A 25 6.65 -18.84 7.60
C THR A 25 7.18 -17.64 6.82
N TYR A 26 6.76 -16.44 7.24
CA TYR A 26 7.26 -15.18 6.71
C TYR A 26 7.84 -14.36 7.85
N LYS A 27 9.00 -13.74 7.60
CA LYS A 27 9.68 -12.85 8.53
C LYS A 27 10.02 -11.53 7.83
N THR A 28 9.68 -10.43 8.46
CA THR A 28 10.05 -9.12 7.95
C THR A 28 11.32 -8.66 8.61
N MET A 29 12.37 -8.44 7.82
CA MET A 29 13.74 -8.12 8.28
C MET A 29 14.12 -6.74 7.77
N GLN A 30 14.89 -5.99 8.56
CA GLN A 30 15.40 -4.68 8.19
C GLN A 30 16.85 -4.80 7.69
N PHE A 31 17.11 -4.22 6.51
CA PHE A 31 18.44 -4.12 5.90
C PHE A 31 18.86 -2.66 5.82
N ALA A 32 20.10 -2.36 6.19
CA ALA A 32 20.72 -1.04 6.11
C ALA A 32 20.87 -0.57 4.65
N SER A 33 21.28 0.67 4.42
CA SER A 33 21.51 1.23 3.08
C SER A 33 22.54 0.44 2.26
N ASN A 34 23.52 -0.17 2.91
CA ASN A 34 24.50 -1.07 2.29
C ASN A 34 24.00 -2.51 2.09
N GLY A 35 22.74 -2.79 2.43
CA GLY A 35 22.11 -4.11 2.32
C GLY A 35 22.38 -5.08 3.47
N LYS A 36 23.20 -4.74 4.48
CA LYS A 36 23.48 -5.60 5.63
C LYS A 36 22.24 -5.70 6.54
N TYR A 37 21.90 -6.91 7.00
CA TYR A 37 20.86 -7.11 8.01
C TYR A 37 21.19 -6.36 9.30
N THR A 38 20.24 -5.59 9.84
CA THR A 38 20.45 -4.75 11.02
C THR A 38 20.22 -5.46 12.34
N GLY A 39 19.88 -6.76 12.32
CA GLY A 39 19.43 -7.50 13.50
C GLY A 39 17.94 -7.31 13.82
N LYS A 40 17.28 -6.31 13.23
CA LYS A 40 15.87 -6.00 13.51
C LYS A 40 14.94 -6.84 12.62
N SER A 41 14.03 -7.58 13.26
CA SER A 41 12.98 -8.33 12.56
C SER A 41 11.67 -8.29 13.32
N LYS A 42 10.58 -8.58 12.62
CA LYS A 42 9.25 -8.74 13.19
C LYS A 42 8.49 -9.86 12.47
N LYS A 43 7.53 -10.47 13.17
CA LYS A 43 6.64 -11.46 12.58
C LYS A 43 5.82 -10.78 11.48
N ALA A 44 5.81 -11.34 10.28
CA ALA A 44 4.97 -10.89 9.20
C ALA A 44 3.55 -11.48 9.33
N ASN A 45 2.54 -10.76 8.84
CA ASN A 45 1.19 -11.28 8.75
C ASN A 45 1.10 -12.25 7.55
N ALA A 46 1.29 -13.54 7.81
CA ALA A 46 1.35 -14.57 6.77
C ALA A 46 0.07 -14.64 5.93
N GLU A 47 -1.11 -14.51 6.55
CA GLU A 47 -2.39 -14.58 5.83
C GLU A 47 -2.57 -13.37 4.91
N LEU A 48 -2.22 -12.17 5.38
CA LEU A 48 -2.25 -10.97 4.54
C LEU A 48 -1.31 -11.11 3.34
N ILE A 49 -0.12 -11.67 3.56
CA ILE A 49 0.86 -11.91 2.48
C ILE A 49 0.34 -12.92 1.48
N LYS A 50 -0.19 -14.06 1.92
CA LYS A 50 -0.77 -15.09 1.04
C LYS A 50 -1.91 -14.52 0.19
N MET A 51 -2.81 -13.76 0.81
CA MET A 51 -3.91 -13.09 0.13
C MET A 51 -3.40 -12.06 -0.89
N THR A 52 -2.39 -11.28 -0.52
CA THR A 52 -1.76 -10.30 -1.42
C THR A 52 -1.10 -11.00 -2.60
N ASP A 53 -0.32 -12.06 -2.36
CA ASP A 53 0.34 -12.84 -3.42
C ASP A 53 -0.68 -13.48 -4.38
N SER A 54 -1.84 -13.91 -3.87
CA SER A 54 -2.93 -14.39 -4.72
C SER A 54 -3.45 -13.30 -5.66
N VAL A 55 -3.66 -12.09 -5.17
CA VAL A 55 -4.04 -10.94 -6.01
C VAL A 55 -2.97 -10.65 -7.05
N LEU A 56 -1.69 -10.60 -6.65
CA LEU A 56 -0.60 -10.31 -7.60
C LEU A 56 -0.50 -11.36 -8.71
N ARG A 57 -0.65 -12.65 -8.37
CA ARG A 57 -0.72 -13.73 -9.37
C ARG A 57 -1.90 -13.57 -10.32
N SER A 58 -3.09 -13.25 -9.82
CA SER A 58 -4.28 -13.04 -10.66
C SER A 58 -4.11 -11.89 -11.66
N GLN A 59 -3.27 -10.90 -11.31
CA GLN A 59 -2.93 -9.77 -12.18
C GLN A 59 -1.68 -10.03 -13.04
N LYS A 60 -1.14 -11.26 -13.03
CA LYS A 60 0.08 -11.65 -13.75
C LYS A 60 1.24 -10.67 -13.46
N ILE A 61 1.46 -10.37 -12.18
CA ILE A 61 2.56 -9.52 -11.71
C ILE A 61 3.69 -10.43 -11.23
N SER A 62 4.86 -10.29 -11.85
CA SER A 62 6.06 -11.03 -11.48
C SER A 62 6.58 -10.62 -10.09
N ALA A 63 7.11 -11.59 -9.33
CA ALA A 63 7.82 -11.32 -8.08
C ALA A 63 9.19 -10.61 -8.30
N SER A 64 9.68 -10.58 -9.52
CA SER A 64 11.05 -10.17 -9.88
C SER A 64 11.10 -8.84 -10.63
N LEU A 65 10.43 -7.80 -10.12
CA LEU A 65 10.47 -6.48 -10.76
C LEU A 65 11.77 -5.75 -10.42
N THR A 66 12.61 -5.53 -11.44
CA THR A 66 13.92 -4.89 -11.27
C THR A 66 13.92 -3.42 -11.68
N THR A 67 13.25 -3.09 -12.79
CA THR A 67 13.28 -1.73 -13.36
C THR A 67 12.13 -0.86 -12.83
N THR A 68 12.34 0.45 -12.88
CA THR A 68 11.28 1.43 -12.55
C THR A 68 10.08 1.31 -13.48
N ALA A 69 10.28 1.01 -14.75
CA ALA A 69 9.22 0.81 -15.74
C ALA A 69 8.34 -0.39 -15.36
N GLN A 70 8.93 -1.54 -15.04
CA GLN A 70 8.21 -2.73 -14.59
C GLN A 70 7.41 -2.46 -13.31
N LYS A 71 8.00 -1.73 -12.35
CA LYS A 71 7.31 -1.33 -11.11
C LYS A 71 6.12 -0.43 -11.38
N LYS A 72 6.23 0.55 -12.29
CA LYS A 72 5.12 1.42 -12.69
C LYS A 72 4.00 0.62 -13.35
N THR A 73 4.33 -0.34 -14.23
CA THR A 73 3.34 -1.24 -14.84
C THR A 73 2.61 -2.08 -13.77
N ALA A 74 3.34 -2.63 -12.81
CA ALA A 74 2.74 -3.36 -11.69
C ALA A 74 1.83 -2.47 -10.84
N LEU A 75 2.24 -1.23 -10.53
CA LEU A 75 1.40 -0.26 -9.82
C LEU A 75 0.10 0.03 -10.56
N GLN A 76 0.16 0.16 -11.89
CA GLN A 76 -1.04 0.37 -12.72
C GLN A 76 -2.01 -0.81 -12.62
N LYS A 77 -1.49 -2.05 -12.68
CA LYS A 77 -2.30 -3.27 -12.56
C LYS A 77 -2.96 -3.36 -11.18
N VAL A 78 -2.19 -3.20 -10.09
CA VAL A 78 -2.76 -3.23 -8.73
C VAL A 78 -3.73 -2.08 -8.48
N PHE A 79 -3.48 -0.90 -9.02
CA PHE A 79 -4.40 0.24 -8.94
C PHE A 79 -5.73 -0.08 -9.64
N ASN A 80 -5.67 -0.59 -10.87
CA ASN A 80 -6.85 -0.98 -11.64
C ASN A 80 -7.64 -2.12 -10.97
N TYR A 81 -6.96 -3.00 -10.24
CA TYR A 81 -7.61 -4.02 -9.43
C TYR A 81 -8.27 -3.39 -8.20
N SER A 82 -7.53 -2.56 -7.45
CA SER A 82 -7.98 -2.01 -6.17
C SER A 82 -9.16 -1.03 -6.31
N LYS A 83 -9.24 -0.27 -7.42
CA LYS A 83 -10.39 0.62 -7.67
C LYS A 83 -11.71 -0.12 -7.92
N LYS A 84 -11.66 -1.46 -8.08
CA LYS A 84 -12.86 -2.30 -8.23
C LYS A 84 -13.41 -2.82 -6.89
N TYR A 85 -12.73 -2.56 -5.77
CA TYR A 85 -13.30 -2.90 -4.47
C TYR A 85 -14.58 -2.11 -4.24
N GLY A 86 -15.66 -2.82 -3.87
CA GLY A 86 -16.93 -2.20 -3.55
C GLY A 86 -16.82 -1.32 -2.30
N TYR A 87 -17.63 -0.26 -2.23
CA TYR A 87 -17.69 0.56 -1.04
C TYR A 87 -18.57 -0.08 0.04
N MET A 88 -18.09 -0.08 1.29
CA MET A 88 -18.89 -0.39 2.46
C MET A 88 -18.39 0.36 3.69
N ARG A 89 -19.28 0.73 4.59
CA ARG A 89 -18.89 1.20 5.93
C ARG A 89 -18.40 0.01 6.74
N MET A 90 -17.15 0.06 7.17
CA MET A 90 -16.57 -1.00 8.00
C MET A 90 -17.04 -0.81 9.45
N LYS A 91 -17.56 -1.86 10.07
CA LYS A 91 -18.03 -1.89 11.45
C LYS A 91 -17.32 -2.95 12.25
N GLY A 92 -17.14 -2.72 13.54
CA GLY A 92 -16.68 -3.72 14.50
C GLY A 92 -17.78 -4.71 14.86
N PHE A 93 -17.44 -5.70 15.68
CA PHE A 93 -18.41 -6.68 16.20
C PHE A 93 -19.51 -6.02 17.07
N ASP A 94 -19.21 -4.85 17.64
CA ASP A 94 -20.15 -4.02 18.40
C ASP A 94 -21.09 -3.18 17.51
N GLY A 95 -21.01 -3.35 16.19
CA GLY A 95 -21.80 -2.61 15.21
C GLY A 95 -21.34 -1.16 14.98
N LYS A 96 -20.37 -0.65 15.76
CA LYS A 96 -19.85 0.72 15.63
C LYS A 96 -18.89 0.83 14.45
N PRO A 97 -18.78 2.03 13.83
CA PRO A 97 -17.80 2.25 12.77
C PRO A 97 -16.38 1.96 13.25
N LEU A 98 -15.63 1.16 12.47
CA LEU A 98 -14.21 0.95 12.72
C LEU A 98 -13.45 2.26 12.49
N GLN A 99 -12.78 2.73 13.55
CA GLN A 99 -11.93 3.90 13.48
C GLN A 99 -10.57 3.54 12.88
N PHE A 100 -10.14 4.31 11.87
CA PHE A 100 -8.81 4.18 11.31
C PHE A 100 -7.83 5.01 12.15
N THR A 101 -6.82 4.34 12.66
CA THR A 101 -5.71 4.96 13.41
C THR A 101 -4.39 4.36 12.95
N LYS A 102 -3.29 4.99 13.31
CA LYS A 102 -1.94 4.46 13.07
C LYS A 102 -1.81 3.02 13.60
N GLY A 103 -1.19 2.14 12.82
CA GLY A 103 -1.04 0.72 13.14
C GLY A 103 -2.19 -0.17 12.63
N LYS A 104 -3.25 0.39 12.06
CA LYS A 104 -4.42 -0.37 11.59
C LYS A 104 -4.41 -0.70 10.08
N SER A 105 -3.47 -0.18 9.31
CA SER A 105 -3.45 -0.36 7.84
C SER A 105 -3.48 -1.83 7.42
N GLN A 106 -2.73 -2.72 8.06
CA GLN A 106 -2.74 -4.14 7.69
C GLN A 106 -4.08 -4.82 7.98
N MET A 107 -4.74 -4.49 9.10
CA MET A 107 -6.06 -4.99 9.44
C MET A 107 -7.11 -4.52 8.41
N PHE A 108 -7.12 -3.23 8.08
CA PHE A 108 -8.03 -2.68 7.08
C PHE A 108 -7.80 -3.28 5.69
N ALA A 109 -6.54 -3.49 5.30
CA ALA A 109 -6.18 -4.18 4.06
C ALA A 109 -6.70 -5.62 4.03
N TYR A 110 -6.47 -6.38 5.11
CA TYR A 110 -6.92 -7.77 5.24
C TYR A 110 -8.44 -7.89 5.10
N LEU A 111 -9.19 -7.09 5.84
CA LEU A 111 -10.65 -7.08 5.78
C LEU A 111 -11.16 -6.69 4.38
N THR A 112 -10.59 -5.64 3.77
CA THR A 112 -11.02 -5.17 2.44
C THR A 112 -10.73 -6.20 1.35
N MET A 113 -9.55 -6.82 1.37
CA MET A 113 -9.20 -7.85 0.39
C MET A 113 -10.04 -9.10 0.56
N GLY A 114 -10.34 -9.53 1.80
CA GLY A 114 -11.17 -10.69 2.09
C GLY A 114 -12.61 -10.50 1.62
N MET A 115 -13.21 -9.37 1.98
CA MET A 115 -14.60 -9.03 1.65
C MET A 115 -14.80 -8.49 0.24
N LYS A 116 -13.72 -8.14 -0.49
CA LYS A 116 -13.76 -7.41 -1.77
C LYS A 116 -14.51 -6.06 -1.68
N LYS A 117 -14.65 -5.53 -0.48
CA LYS A 117 -15.35 -4.28 -0.15
C LYS A 117 -14.67 -3.61 1.03
N GLY A 118 -14.67 -2.26 1.05
CA GLY A 118 -14.11 -1.50 2.15
C GLY A 118 -14.49 -0.01 2.08
N ASN A 119 -14.21 0.73 3.15
CA ASN A 119 -14.26 2.18 3.11
C ASN A 119 -12.98 2.75 2.45
N CYS A 120 -12.87 4.08 2.38
CA CYS A 120 -11.70 4.73 1.79
C CYS A 120 -10.36 4.29 2.43
N TYR A 121 -10.32 4.13 3.74
CA TYR A 121 -9.13 3.65 4.47
C TYR A 121 -8.79 2.20 4.12
N GLY A 122 -9.81 1.35 3.99
CA GLY A 122 -9.66 -0.06 3.62
C GLY A 122 -9.11 -0.20 2.21
N VAL A 123 -9.69 0.52 1.23
CA VAL A 123 -9.22 0.49 -0.17
C VAL A 123 -7.80 1.06 -0.29
N ALA A 124 -7.50 2.18 0.39
CA ALA A 124 -6.15 2.75 0.43
C ALA A 124 -5.14 1.77 1.02
N SER A 125 -5.50 1.12 2.14
CA SER A 125 -4.65 0.12 2.80
C SER A 125 -4.42 -1.13 1.95
N ALA A 126 -5.47 -1.65 1.31
CA ALA A 126 -5.36 -2.81 0.43
C ALA A 126 -4.45 -2.52 -0.77
N PHE A 127 -4.63 -1.37 -1.43
CA PHE A 127 -3.74 -0.93 -2.50
C PHE A 127 -2.30 -0.74 -2.02
N ALA A 128 -2.10 -0.10 -0.86
CA ALA A 128 -0.77 0.14 -0.29
C ALA A 128 -0.01 -1.17 0.00
N VAL A 129 -0.68 -2.17 0.59
CA VAL A 129 -0.11 -3.49 0.87
C VAL A 129 0.26 -4.21 -0.44
N GLN A 130 -0.63 -4.21 -1.42
CA GLN A 130 -0.39 -4.82 -2.73
C GLN A 130 0.77 -4.12 -3.47
N ALA A 131 0.79 -2.79 -3.48
CA ALA A 131 1.85 -2.00 -4.09
C ALA A 131 3.21 -2.25 -3.41
N LYS A 132 3.25 -2.28 -2.09
CA LYS A 132 4.45 -2.60 -1.30
C LYS A 132 4.97 -3.99 -1.65
N ARG A 133 4.09 -4.99 -1.66
CA ARG A 133 4.46 -6.38 -1.93
C ARG A 133 4.95 -6.58 -3.37
N ALA A 134 4.27 -5.94 -4.34
CA ALA A 134 4.64 -6.03 -5.75
C ALA A 134 5.98 -5.36 -6.06
N THR A 135 6.25 -4.19 -5.49
CA THR A 135 7.33 -3.32 -5.97
C THR A 135 8.50 -3.16 -5.02
N GLY A 136 8.30 -3.45 -3.72
CA GLY A 136 9.28 -3.18 -2.66
C GLY A 136 9.53 -1.68 -2.40
N LEU A 137 8.88 -0.77 -3.13
CA LEU A 137 9.04 0.67 -2.97
C LEU A 137 8.62 1.13 -1.56
N PRO A 138 9.09 2.30 -1.08
CA PRO A 138 8.49 2.94 0.10
C PRO A 138 7.04 3.31 -0.21
N VAL A 139 6.11 2.78 0.60
CA VAL A 139 4.66 2.99 0.47
C VAL A 139 4.11 3.39 1.83
N ARG A 140 3.20 4.35 1.86
CA ARG A 140 2.49 4.76 3.07
C ARG A 140 1.00 4.97 2.81
N VAL A 141 0.19 4.64 3.79
CA VAL A 141 -1.21 5.06 3.86
C VAL A 141 -1.24 6.43 4.51
N CYS A 142 -1.99 7.33 3.92
CA CYS A 142 -2.24 8.68 4.43
C CYS A 142 -3.70 8.83 4.78
N TRP A 143 -3.98 9.65 5.77
CA TRP A 143 -5.35 10.00 6.15
C TRP A 143 -5.45 11.47 6.55
N GLY A 144 -6.68 11.97 6.54
CA GLY A 144 -6.99 13.36 6.86
C GLY A 144 -8.29 13.76 6.18
N LYS A 145 -8.32 14.96 5.59
CA LYS A 145 -9.49 15.48 4.90
C LYS A 145 -9.23 15.61 3.39
N SER A 146 -10.28 15.39 2.60
CA SER A 146 -10.20 15.54 1.14
C SER A 146 -11.50 16.14 0.58
N ASN A 147 -11.39 16.88 -0.53
CA ASN A 147 -12.53 17.42 -1.27
C ASN A 147 -12.73 16.75 -2.64
N VAL A 148 -12.18 15.54 -2.82
CA VAL A 148 -12.21 14.80 -4.11
C VAL A 148 -13.59 14.29 -4.51
N PHE A 149 -14.54 14.20 -3.57
CA PHE A 149 -15.92 13.81 -3.85
C PHE A 149 -16.84 15.01 -4.05
N ASN A 150 -16.54 16.14 -3.40
CA ASN A 150 -17.29 17.38 -3.52
C ASN A 150 -16.34 18.57 -3.34
N LYS A 151 -16.24 19.42 -4.35
CA LYS A 151 -15.32 20.57 -4.39
C LYS A 151 -15.47 21.51 -3.17
N ASN A 152 -16.68 21.67 -2.70
CA ASN A 152 -17.01 22.60 -1.61
C ASN A 152 -17.02 21.95 -0.22
N LYS A 153 -16.74 20.64 -0.12
CA LYS A 153 -16.81 19.90 1.16
C LYS A 153 -15.56 19.09 1.43
N TRP A 154 -14.86 19.46 2.48
CA TRP A 154 -13.79 18.64 3.04
C TRP A 154 -14.36 17.56 3.96
N GLN A 155 -14.00 16.30 3.71
CA GLN A 155 -14.48 15.17 4.50
C GLN A 155 -13.34 14.21 4.82
N PRO A 156 -13.45 13.43 5.93
CA PRO A 156 -12.46 12.41 6.28
C PRO A 156 -12.21 11.45 5.13
N HIS A 157 -10.94 11.17 4.84
CA HIS A 157 -10.55 10.34 3.72
C HIS A 157 -9.18 9.69 3.92
N GLY A 158 -8.98 8.53 3.27
CA GLY A 158 -7.71 7.81 3.22
C GLY A 158 -7.24 7.58 1.79
N TRP A 159 -5.94 7.74 1.55
CA TRP A 159 -5.29 7.52 0.26
C TRP A 159 -3.90 6.92 0.46
N THR A 160 -3.22 6.59 -0.63
CA THR A 160 -1.88 5.99 -0.60
C THR A 160 -0.86 6.93 -1.24
N GLU A 161 0.33 6.96 -0.67
CA GLU A 161 1.48 7.59 -1.31
C GLU A 161 2.62 6.58 -1.51
N ILE A 162 3.29 6.66 -2.66
CA ILE A 162 4.40 5.78 -3.05
C ILE A 162 5.58 6.63 -3.49
N LYS A 163 6.78 6.33 -2.97
CA LYS A 163 8.00 7.01 -3.36
C LYS A 163 8.63 6.29 -4.57
N ILE A 164 8.81 7.00 -5.67
CA ILE A 164 9.47 6.53 -6.88
C ILE A 164 10.65 7.46 -7.15
N GLY A 165 11.86 6.91 -7.08
CA GLY A 165 13.06 7.74 -6.99
C GLY A 165 13.01 8.63 -5.74
N ASN A 166 13.21 9.93 -5.90
CA ASN A 166 13.14 10.89 -4.79
C ASN A 166 11.78 11.56 -4.61
N THR A 167 10.76 11.20 -5.41
CA THR A 167 9.47 11.88 -5.43
C THR A 167 8.37 10.99 -4.85
N TRP A 168 7.53 11.56 -3.98
CA TRP A 168 6.30 10.95 -3.53
C TRP A 168 5.16 11.23 -4.52
N TYR A 169 4.41 10.18 -4.83
CA TYR A 169 3.24 10.22 -5.71
C TYR A 169 2.00 9.75 -4.97
N THR A 170 0.91 10.48 -5.12
CA THR A 170 -0.41 10.16 -4.58
C THR A 170 -1.17 9.23 -5.51
N PHE A 171 -1.83 8.25 -4.91
CA PHE A 171 -2.74 7.30 -5.54
C PHE A 171 -4.01 7.22 -4.69
N ASP A 172 -5.16 7.36 -5.32
CA ASP A 172 -6.45 7.23 -4.64
C ASP A 172 -7.36 6.26 -5.41
N ALA A 173 -7.21 4.97 -5.10
CA ALA A 173 -7.99 3.91 -5.74
C ALA A 173 -9.47 3.98 -5.35
N ASN A 174 -9.81 4.48 -4.16
CA ASN A 174 -11.19 4.63 -3.73
C ASN A 174 -11.89 5.74 -4.53
N ALA A 175 -11.29 6.93 -4.63
CA ALA A 175 -11.88 8.01 -5.43
C ALA A 175 -11.97 7.63 -6.92
N ALA A 176 -10.94 6.96 -7.47
CA ALA A 176 -10.94 6.50 -8.85
C ALA A 176 -12.01 5.45 -9.17
N GLY A 177 -12.43 4.67 -8.18
CA GLY A 177 -13.46 3.62 -8.33
C GLY A 177 -14.88 4.06 -7.99
N ASN A 178 -15.08 5.28 -7.50
CA ASN A 178 -16.36 5.79 -7.05
C ASN A 178 -16.76 7.09 -7.76
N LYS A 179 -17.96 7.60 -7.47
CA LYS A 179 -18.42 8.91 -7.97
C LYS A 179 -17.59 10.01 -7.29
N SER A 180 -16.55 10.48 -7.97
CA SER A 180 -15.65 11.53 -7.52
C SER A 180 -15.51 12.62 -8.60
N ARG A 181 -14.77 13.69 -8.29
CA ARG A 181 -14.53 14.80 -9.20
C ARG A 181 -13.80 14.34 -10.46
N LYS A 182 -14.33 14.69 -11.63
CA LYS A 182 -13.75 14.34 -12.94
C LYS A 182 -12.54 15.20 -13.31
N ASP A 183 -12.39 16.37 -12.70
CA ASP A 183 -11.28 17.31 -12.91
C ASP A 183 -10.01 16.92 -12.10
N VAL A 184 -10.06 15.84 -11.32
CA VAL A 184 -8.94 15.35 -10.53
C VAL A 184 -8.44 14.01 -11.06
N LYS A 185 -7.12 13.89 -11.25
CA LYS A 185 -6.46 12.62 -11.57
C LYS A 185 -6.04 11.91 -10.30
N TYR A 186 -6.35 10.62 -10.19
CA TYR A 186 -6.18 9.83 -8.95
C TYR A 186 -5.05 8.81 -9.02
N TYR A 187 -4.37 8.68 -10.16
CA TYR A 187 -3.26 7.76 -10.37
C TYR A 187 -1.95 8.51 -10.54
N MET A 188 -0.97 8.20 -9.72
CA MET A 188 0.43 8.61 -9.82
C MET A 188 0.62 10.13 -10.05
N GLN A 189 -0.05 10.96 -9.24
CA GLN A 189 0.14 12.40 -9.25
C GLN A 189 1.21 12.80 -8.23
N LYS A 190 2.10 13.77 -8.55
CA LYS A 190 3.08 14.27 -7.57
C LYS A 190 2.34 14.74 -6.30
N SER A 191 2.72 14.23 -5.12
CA SER A 191 2.01 14.56 -3.86
C SER A 191 2.07 16.06 -3.53
N SER A 192 3.11 16.76 -3.97
CA SER A 192 3.21 18.22 -3.82
C SER A 192 2.07 18.95 -4.54
N SER A 193 1.68 18.51 -5.74
CA SER A 193 0.58 19.11 -6.52
C SER A 193 -0.81 18.72 -6.02
N MET A 194 -0.90 17.68 -5.18
CA MET A 194 -2.18 17.16 -4.68
C MET A 194 -2.62 17.81 -3.35
N LYS A 195 -1.80 18.65 -2.73
CA LYS A 195 -2.13 19.35 -1.46
C LYS A 195 -3.43 20.16 -1.51
N LYS A 196 -3.81 20.66 -2.68
CA LYS A 196 -5.09 21.38 -2.89
C LYS A 196 -6.33 20.47 -2.81
N TYR A 197 -6.14 19.15 -2.84
CA TYR A 197 -7.22 18.15 -2.77
C TYR A 197 -7.17 17.30 -1.50
N TYR A 198 -5.99 17.21 -0.85
CA TYR A 198 -5.75 16.36 0.32
C TYR A 198 -5.04 17.14 1.42
N LYS A 199 -5.68 17.26 2.58
CA LYS A 199 -5.10 17.80 3.83
C LYS A 199 -4.71 16.63 4.71
N THR A 200 -3.41 16.31 4.77
CA THR A 200 -2.89 15.15 5.51
C THR A 200 -2.83 15.45 7.00
N GLU A 201 -3.46 14.61 7.83
CA GLU A 201 -3.41 14.62 9.29
C GLU A 201 -2.46 13.55 9.83
N GLY A 202 -2.28 12.44 9.11
CA GLY A 202 -1.35 11.41 9.51
C GLY A 202 -0.91 10.49 8.37
N ARG A 203 0.16 9.73 8.66
CA ARG A 203 0.76 8.77 7.72
C ARG A 203 1.24 7.53 8.45
N GLU A 204 1.16 6.39 7.78
CA GLU A 204 1.69 5.11 8.24
C GLU A 204 2.46 4.43 7.11
N ASP A 205 3.75 4.18 7.33
CA ASP A 205 4.57 3.43 6.38
C ASP A 205 4.18 1.95 6.39
N ILE A 206 4.01 1.37 5.21
CA ILE A 206 3.67 -0.04 5.06
C ILE A 206 4.93 -0.88 5.18
N VAL A 207 4.93 -1.72 6.20
CA VAL A 207 5.93 -2.75 6.47
C VAL A 207 5.21 -4.08 6.58
N LEU A 208 5.49 -5.01 5.66
CA LEU A 208 4.85 -6.34 5.59
C LEU A 208 5.66 -7.39 6.31
#